data_f6b3944859d7def3fe20c2bb70b7f168
#
_entry.id   f6b3944859d7def3fe20c2bb70b7f168
#
_cell.length_a   1.000
_cell.length_b   1.000
_cell.length_c   1.000
_cell.angle_alpha   90.00
_cell.angle_beta   90.00
_cell.angle_gamma   90.00
#
_symmetry.space_group_name_H-M   'P 1'
#
loop_
_entity.id
_entity.type
_entity.pdbx_description
1 polymer ?
#
loop_
_entity_poly.entity_id
_entity_poly.type
_entity_poly.pdbx_seq_one_letter_code
_entity_poly.pdbx_strand_id
1 'polypeptide(L)'
;MPFVNIYLPAGFTQQVKTRISLLVHESLMSVFKIPEKDYFQVIHPVMAEHLIYPDNYLNVPHTANLIYIQVTCGPGRTIEMKQALYALIAEKIAVSTPVSANDVIIVLTETGWENWSFGQGIAQMIK
;
A
#
# COMPACT_ATOMS: atom_id res chain seq x y z
N MET A 1 7.15 10.97 3.55
CA MET A 1 6.51 10.98 2.23
C MET A 1 6.48 9.58 1.65
N PRO A 2 5.33 8.93 1.56
CA PRO A 2 5.23 7.68 0.82
C PRO A 2 4.58 7.89 -0.55
N PHE A 3 5.01 7.08 -1.50
CA PHE A 3 4.33 6.91 -2.78
C PHE A 3 3.81 5.49 -2.84
N VAL A 4 2.51 5.31 -3.10
CA VAL A 4 1.84 4.03 -3.00
C VAL A 4 1.25 3.63 -4.35
N ASN A 5 1.54 2.40 -4.77
CA ASN A 5 0.86 1.74 -5.88
C ASN A 5 -0.01 0.63 -5.31
N ILE A 6 -1.28 0.61 -5.70
CA ILE A 6 -2.22 -0.43 -5.30
C ILE A 6 -2.70 -1.14 -6.56
N TYR A 7 -2.44 -2.44 -6.63
CA TYR A 7 -2.86 -3.30 -7.75
C TYR A 7 -3.98 -4.19 -7.24
N LEU A 8 -5.14 -4.11 -7.89
CA LEU A 8 -6.32 -4.82 -7.42
C LEU A 8 -7.19 -5.30 -8.59
N PRO A 9 -8.08 -6.27 -8.37
CA PRO A 9 -8.96 -6.77 -9.41
C PRO A 9 -9.80 -5.66 -10.05
N ALA A 10 -9.83 -5.64 -11.39
CA ALA A 10 -10.59 -4.66 -12.14
C ALA A 10 -12.09 -4.72 -11.84
N GLY A 11 -12.59 -5.88 -11.40
CA GLY A 11 -14.01 -6.07 -11.06
C GLY A 11 -14.45 -5.44 -9.75
N PHE A 12 -13.53 -4.93 -8.92
CA PHE A 12 -13.92 -4.23 -7.71
C PHE A 12 -14.70 -2.96 -8.05
N THR A 13 -15.70 -2.63 -7.21
CA THR A 13 -16.45 -1.38 -7.39
C THR A 13 -15.55 -0.18 -7.11
N GLN A 14 -15.93 0.98 -7.66
CA GLN A 14 -15.19 2.21 -7.36
C GLN A 14 -15.20 2.51 -5.87
N GLN A 15 -16.29 2.20 -5.18
CA GLN A 15 -16.40 2.39 -3.74
C GLN A 15 -15.35 1.56 -2.98
N VAL A 16 -15.16 0.30 -3.35
CA VAL A 16 -14.16 -0.56 -2.71
C VAL A 16 -12.75 -0.05 -3.00
N LYS A 17 -12.47 0.33 -4.24
CA LYS A 17 -11.15 0.88 -4.61
C LYS A 17 -10.81 2.12 -3.80
N THR A 18 -11.75 3.06 -3.71
CA THR A 18 -11.57 4.30 -2.94
C THR A 18 -11.37 4.00 -1.47
N ARG A 19 -12.13 3.04 -0.93
CA ARG A 19 -12.01 2.64 0.47
C ARG A 19 -10.62 2.07 0.77
N ILE A 20 -10.11 1.18 -0.07
CA ILE A 20 -8.78 0.60 0.11
C ILE A 20 -7.71 1.70 0.11
N SER A 21 -7.78 2.62 -0.85
CA SER A 21 -6.86 3.75 -0.92
C SER A 21 -6.86 4.56 0.38
N LEU A 22 -8.04 4.91 0.87
CA LEU A 22 -8.18 5.70 2.09
C LEU A 22 -7.63 4.95 3.31
N LEU A 23 -7.95 3.66 3.43
CA LEU A 23 -7.49 2.86 4.58
C LEU A 23 -5.97 2.72 4.61
N VAL A 24 -5.33 2.60 3.45
CA VAL A 24 -3.86 2.58 3.38
C VAL A 24 -3.29 3.92 3.86
N HIS A 25 -3.86 5.03 3.41
CA HIS A 25 -3.41 6.36 3.81
C HIS A 25 -3.61 6.59 5.31
N GLU A 26 -4.76 6.23 5.85
CA GLU A 26 -5.03 6.34 7.29
C GLU A 26 -4.03 5.52 8.10
N SER A 27 -3.68 4.32 7.64
CA SER A 27 -2.71 3.47 8.33
C SER A 27 -1.32 4.10 8.32
N LEU A 28 -0.91 4.68 7.20
CA LEU A 28 0.37 5.40 7.10
C LEU A 28 0.39 6.62 8.03
N MET A 29 -0.69 7.35 8.10
CA MET A 29 -0.81 8.49 9.03
C MET A 29 -0.68 8.02 10.48
N SER A 30 -1.36 6.94 10.84
CA SER A 30 -1.39 6.41 12.20
C SER A 30 -0.02 5.88 12.65
N VAL A 31 0.62 5.06 11.81
CA VAL A 31 1.85 4.33 12.20
C VAL A 31 3.10 5.10 11.83
N PHE A 32 3.17 5.64 10.61
CA PHE A 32 4.36 6.36 10.14
C PHE A 32 4.31 7.85 10.42
N LYS A 33 3.18 8.34 10.96
CA LYS A 33 2.99 9.74 11.35
C LYS A 33 3.18 10.70 10.18
N ILE A 34 2.80 10.29 8.98
CA ILE A 34 2.86 11.18 7.83
C ILE A 34 1.76 12.24 7.92
N PRO A 35 1.98 13.44 7.35
CA PRO A 35 0.94 14.45 7.27
C PRO A 35 -0.24 13.99 6.39
N GLU A 36 -1.43 14.46 6.70
CA GLU A 36 -2.64 14.13 5.94
C GLU A 36 -2.49 14.44 4.45
N LYS A 37 -1.77 15.51 4.12
CA LYS A 37 -1.58 15.94 2.73
C LYS A 37 -0.57 15.11 1.95
N ASP A 38 0.21 14.27 2.63
CA ASP A 38 1.16 13.37 1.96
C ASP A 38 0.43 12.15 1.40
N TYR A 39 -0.53 12.40 0.53
CA TYR A 39 -1.43 11.41 -0.03
C TYR A 39 -1.14 11.24 -1.52
N PHE A 40 -0.17 10.39 -1.83
CA PHE A 40 0.28 10.14 -3.21
C PHE A 40 0.10 8.66 -3.53
N GLN A 41 -0.90 8.35 -4.35
CA GLN A 41 -1.22 6.97 -4.68
C GLN A 41 -1.66 6.84 -6.12
N VAL A 42 -1.41 5.68 -6.70
CA VAL A 42 -1.98 5.26 -7.97
C VAL A 42 -2.70 3.94 -7.74
N ILE A 43 -3.96 3.88 -8.18
CA ILE A 43 -4.74 2.65 -8.14
C ILE A 43 -4.69 2.04 -9.54
N HIS A 44 -4.28 0.76 -9.61
CA HIS A 44 -4.17 0.01 -10.84
C HIS A 44 -5.22 -1.10 -10.85
N PRO A 45 -6.38 -0.90 -11.49
CA PRO A 45 -7.32 -1.98 -11.70
C PRO A 45 -6.72 -2.95 -12.72
N VAL A 46 -6.63 -4.22 -12.36
CA VAL A 46 -5.93 -5.22 -13.16
C VAL A 46 -6.88 -6.36 -13.49
N MET A 47 -6.90 -6.78 -14.74
CA MET A 47 -7.70 -7.93 -15.15
C MET A 47 -7.17 -9.20 -14.46
N ALA A 48 -8.07 -10.10 -14.12
CA ALA A 48 -7.75 -11.28 -13.30
C ALA A 48 -6.59 -12.10 -13.87
N GLU A 49 -6.52 -12.25 -15.20
CA GLU A 49 -5.45 -13.01 -15.84
C GLU A 49 -4.07 -12.33 -15.74
N HIS A 50 -4.01 -11.08 -15.31
CA HIS A 50 -2.76 -10.35 -15.15
C HIS A 50 -2.31 -10.25 -13.70
N LEU A 51 -3.11 -10.72 -12.74
CA LEU A 51 -2.73 -10.84 -11.34
C LEU A 51 -2.26 -12.27 -11.11
N ILE A 52 -0.95 -12.44 -11.00
CA ILE A 52 -0.31 -13.76 -10.97
C ILE A 52 0.28 -14.00 -9.59
N TYR A 53 -0.15 -15.07 -8.94
CA TYR A 53 0.31 -15.44 -7.61
C TYR A 53 -0.10 -16.89 -7.31
N PRO A 54 0.58 -17.58 -6.38
CA PRO A 54 0.18 -18.94 -5.99
C PRO A 54 -1.05 -18.92 -5.08
N ASP A 55 -1.81 -20.00 -5.10
CA ASP A 55 -2.99 -20.17 -4.23
C ASP A 55 -2.65 -20.19 -2.76
N ASN A 56 -1.42 -20.52 -2.43
CA ASN A 56 -0.93 -20.58 -1.05
C ASN A 56 0.55 -20.24 -1.03
N TYR A 57 0.94 -19.42 -0.08
CA TYR A 57 2.34 -19.06 0.11
C TYR A 57 2.62 -18.84 1.59
N LEU A 58 3.67 -19.49 2.12
CA LEU A 58 4.04 -19.44 3.54
C LEU A 58 2.83 -19.73 4.45
N ASN A 59 2.00 -20.71 4.05
CA ASN A 59 0.78 -21.12 4.74
C ASN A 59 -0.30 -20.03 4.78
N VAL A 60 -0.26 -19.06 3.87
CA VAL A 60 -1.31 -18.06 3.71
C VAL A 60 -2.09 -18.40 2.43
N PRO A 61 -3.40 -18.72 2.55
CA PRO A 61 -4.22 -18.99 1.38
C PRO A 61 -4.60 -17.70 0.67
N HIS A 62 -4.63 -17.73 -0.65
CA HIS A 62 -5.01 -16.61 -1.48
C HIS A 62 -6.22 -16.92 -2.32
N THR A 63 -7.07 -15.93 -2.54
CA THR A 63 -8.27 -16.03 -3.38
C THR A 63 -8.17 -15.08 -4.58
N ALA A 64 -9.24 -15.03 -5.37
CA ALA A 64 -9.30 -14.11 -6.52
C ALA A 64 -9.38 -12.63 -6.10
N ASN A 65 -9.53 -12.33 -4.81
CA ASN A 65 -9.57 -10.96 -4.30
C ASN A 65 -8.21 -10.41 -3.87
N LEU A 66 -7.12 -11.10 -4.18
CA LEU A 66 -5.78 -10.67 -3.77
C LEU A 66 -5.44 -9.30 -4.35
N ILE A 67 -4.82 -8.47 -3.50
CA ILE A 67 -4.30 -7.16 -3.88
C ILE A 67 -2.82 -7.05 -3.53
N TYR A 68 -2.10 -6.25 -4.31
CA TYR A 68 -0.71 -5.87 -3.99
C TYR A 68 -0.69 -4.39 -3.60
N ILE A 69 -0.02 -4.10 -2.50
CA ILE A 69 0.21 -2.73 -2.05
C ILE A 69 1.72 -2.52 -2.00
N GLN A 70 2.21 -1.60 -2.81
CA GLN A 70 3.62 -1.27 -2.88
C GLN A 70 3.80 0.13 -2.31
N VAL A 71 4.61 0.24 -1.26
CA VAL A 71 4.87 1.52 -0.57
C VAL A 71 6.34 1.86 -0.72
N THR A 72 6.63 3.01 -1.32
CA THR A 72 7.98 3.55 -1.36
C THR A 72 8.03 4.77 -0.44
N CYS A 73 8.99 4.80 0.47
CA CYS A 73 9.08 5.89 1.45
C CYS A 73 10.55 6.23 1.75
N GLY A 74 10.74 7.34 2.46
CA GLY A 74 12.04 7.71 2.99
C GLY A 74 12.47 6.79 4.13
N PRO A 75 13.75 6.80 4.47
CA PRO A 75 14.30 5.92 5.50
C PRO A 75 13.92 6.37 6.91
N GLY A 76 14.16 5.49 7.88
CA GLY A 76 14.11 5.84 9.31
C GLY A 76 13.02 5.16 10.10
N ARG A 77 12.18 4.30 9.50
CA ARG A 77 11.19 3.55 10.26
C ARG A 77 11.81 2.29 10.83
N THR A 78 11.39 1.94 12.04
CA THR A 78 11.88 0.72 12.71
C THR A 78 11.18 -0.52 12.16
N ILE A 79 11.75 -1.69 12.44
CA ILE A 79 11.11 -2.96 12.10
C ILE A 79 9.72 -3.06 12.74
N GLU A 80 9.62 -2.64 13.99
CA GLU A 80 8.35 -2.67 14.74
C GLU A 80 7.28 -1.79 14.09
N MET A 81 7.66 -0.61 13.62
CA MET A 81 6.74 0.29 12.90
C MET A 81 6.27 -0.34 11.59
N LYS A 82 7.16 -0.98 10.87
CA LYS A 82 6.81 -1.65 9.60
C LYS A 82 5.85 -2.81 9.86
N GLN A 83 6.12 -3.64 10.86
CA GLN A 83 5.23 -4.73 11.24
C GLN A 83 3.86 -4.22 11.66
N ALA A 84 3.81 -3.14 12.43
CA ALA A 84 2.56 -2.51 12.84
C ALA A 84 1.78 -1.97 11.65
N LEU A 85 2.47 -1.40 10.65
CA LEU A 85 1.83 -0.90 9.45
C LEU A 85 1.16 -2.03 8.66
N TYR A 86 1.88 -3.15 8.47
CA TYR A 86 1.32 -4.29 7.72
C TYR A 86 0.09 -4.85 8.42
N ALA A 87 0.17 -5.02 9.73
CA ALA A 87 -0.93 -5.54 10.52
C ALA A 87 -2.16 -4.62 10.44
N LEU A 88 -1.94 -3.31 10.58
CA LEU A 88 -3.04 -2.34 10.57
C LEU A 88 -3.71 -2.24 9.19
N ILE A 89 -2.93 -2.21 8.12
CA ILE A 89 -3.48 -2.17 6.76
C ILE A 89 -4.35 -3.42 6.51
N ALA A 90 -3.82 -4.59 6.80
CA ALA A 90 -4.54 -5.84 6.57
C ALA A 90 -5.83 -5.90 7.40
N GLU A 91 -5.78 -5.50 8.67
CA GLU A 91 -6.94 -5.49 9.55
C GLU A 91 -8.03 -4.54 9.07
N LYS A 92 -7.65 -3.29 8.75
CA LYS A 92 -8.62 -2.29 8.30
C LYS A 92 -9.30 -2.71 6.99
N ILE A 93 -8.53 -3.24 6.07
CA ILE A 93 -9.08 -3.70 4.79
C ILE A 93 -10.03 -4.87 5.00
N ALA A 94 -9.67 -5.84 5.84
CA ALA A 94 -10.50 -7.01 6.10
C ALA A 94 -11.82 -6.64 6.77
N VAL A 95 -11.81 -5.66 7.67
CA VAL A 95 -13.02 -5.22 8.38
C VAL A 95 -13.97 -4.43 7.48
N SER A 96 -13.43 -3.64 6.55
CA SER A 96 -14.23 -2.64 5.81
C SER A 96 -14.45 -2.95 4.34
N THR A 97 -13.89 -4.05 3.83
CA THR A 97 -14.01 -4.44 2.42
C THR A 97 -14.20 -5.96 2.30
N PRO A 98 -14.58 -6.47 1.12
CA PRO A 98 -14.64 -7.92 0.90
C PRO A 98 -13.29 -8.63 0.85
N VAL A 99 -12.17 -7.91 0.94
CA VAL A 99 -10.83 -8.48 0.85
C VAL A 99 -10.42 -9.06 2.20
N SER A 100 -10.05 -10.35 2.21
CA SER A 100 -9.51 -11.00 3.41
C SER A 100 -8.12 -10.47 3.74
N ALA A 101 -7.74 -10.45 5.01
CA ALA A 101 -6.38 -10.13 5.41
C ALA A 101 -5.35 -11.03 4.72
N ASN A 102 -5.73 -12.29 4.40
CA ASN A 102 -4.86 -13.22 3.67
C ASN A 102 -4.53 -12.75 2.25
N ASP A 103 -5.35 -11.89 1.68
CA ASP A 103 -5.23 -11.42 0.31
C ASP A 103 -4.55 -10.06 0.19
N VAL A 104 -3.97 -9.56 1.27
CA VAL A 104 -3.27 -8.27 1.28
C VAL A 104 -1.77 -8.53 1.30
N ILE A 105 -1.11 -8.34 0.15
CA ILE A 105 0.35 -8.44 0.04
C ILE A 105 0.92 -7.03 0.02
N ILE A 106 1.88 -6.77 0.90
CA ILE A 106 2.50 -5.46 1.05
C ILE A 106 4.00 -5.59 0.82
N VAL A 107 4.55 -4.74 -0.05
CA VAL A 107 6.00 -4.62 -0.24
C VAL A 107 6.36 -3.18 0.08
N LEU A 108 7.31 -2.99 0.97
CA LEU A 108 7.79 -1.66 1.35
C LEU A 108 9.23 -1.51 0.91
N THR A 109 9.51 -0.39 0.22
CA THR A 109 10.85 -0.03 -0.23
C THR A 109 11.22 1.30 0.40
N GLU A 110 12.38 1.33 1.06
CA GLU A 110 12.94 2.57 1.57
C GLU A 110 14.00 3.10 0.62
N THR A 111 14.02 4.41 0.42
CA THR A 111 15.03 5.05 -0.42
C THR A 111 15.39 6.42 0.17
N GLY A 112 16.67 6.79 0.03
CA GLY A 112 17.17 8.05 0.58
C GLY A 112 16.55 9.28 -0.07
N TRP A 113 16.58 10.40 0.63
CA TRP A 113 15.93 11.62 0.21
C TRP A 113 16.51 12.21 -1.09
N GLU A 114 17.74 11.86 -1.44
CA GLU A 114 18.35 12.25 -2.71
C GLU A 114 17.67 11.60 -3.92
N ASN A 115 16.81 10.61 -3.70
CA ASN A 115 16.12 9.85 -4.75
C ASN A 115 14.71 10.38 -5.04
N TRP A 116 14.35 11.55 -4.49
CA TRP A 116 13.02 12.11 -4.61
C TRP A 116 13.05 13.48 -5.28
N SER A 117 12.19 13.68 -6.27
CA SER A 117 11.84 15.00 -6.78
C SER A 117 10.32 15.13 -6.79
N PHE A 118 9.82 16.15 -6.12
CA PHE A 118 8.38 16.40 -6.00
C PHE A 118 7.90 17.48 -6.99
N GLY A 119 8.56 17.56 -8.11
CA GLY A 119 8.22 18.51 -9.17
C GLY A 119 9.33 19.52 -9.39
N GLN A 120 9.24 20.25 -10.49
CA GLN A 120 10.20 21.27 -10.94
C GLN A 120 11.61 20.74 -11.19
N GLY A 121 11.81 19.42 -11.17
CA GLY A 121 13.11 18.79 -11.41
C GLY A 121 14.14 19.02 -10.32
N ILE A 122 13.70 19.34 -9.12
CA ILE A 122 14.64 19.58 -7.98
C ILE A 122 14.37 18.58 -6.86
N ALA A 123 15.40 18.31 -6.07
CA ALA A 123 15.30 17.42 -4.91
C ALA A 123 15.02 18.28 -3.67
N GLN A 124 13.73 18.50 -3.40
CA GLN A 124 13.30 19.44 -2.36
C GLN A 124 13.74 19.04 -0.95
N MET A 125 13.97 17.74 -0.71
CA MET A 125 14.35 17.24 0.62
C MET A 125 15.85 17.30 0.89
N ILE A 126 16.64 17.67 -0.12
CA ILE A 126 18.09 17.85 0.00
C ILE A 126 18.39 19.35 0.00
N LYS A 127 19.22 19.77 0.93
CA LYS A 127 19.65 21.18 1.04
C LYS A 127 21.03 21.40 0.43
#